data_1f7b66824751026f57a7c17e9c228410
#
_entry.id   1f7b66824751026f57a7c17e9c228410
#
_cell.length_a   1.000
_cell.length_b   1.000
_cell.length_c   1.000
_cell.angle_alpha   90.00
_cell.angle_beta   90.00
_cell.angle_gamma   90.00
#
_symmetry.space_group_name_H-M   'P 1'
#
loop_
_entity.id
_entity.type
_entity.pdbx_description
1 polymer ?
#
loop_
_entity_poly.entity_id
_entity_poly.type
_entity_poly.pdbx_seq_one_letter_code
_entity_poly.pdbx_strand_id
1 'polypeptide(L)'
;MKYNLELTDILVLVLYFVFIVWFGIRSSKKGSNSTKDYFLAGRNMTWPVIGFSLFAASISSTTLIGKSGDAYSTGIAVFNYDLISVLVMVFFAMFFLPFYIKSGIFTIPEFLQKRFDKRSRYYFSFITLMGSTFLDAAGALYAASLLMKLVFPSMTIVELSVIFAVIVAAYTIPGGLSAAIKVDLIQGILLLVGTFILTYLAMENGGIAHLKNLLLEGDMMMKLIRPLNDESVPWLGLIVGIPILGFYFWGNNQVLVQRVLTAKSIDHGRKGILLVGFFTVLILFIIIFPAVVGKHLYPDLPKNDMIYPKLVIELMPVGLLGLMLAAMVAALTSSLSALLSSVATLFTMDFYVQFKKEASQKEQVYVGKIVSVVVLVLAVLWVPFVSKFDSLLKYYQEMLSYIAPPVVAVFFLGVFWKRINKHGAFWGLMGGAFAAVLTIFLRVAFGVELLGDIHFLLKVPFYFVFSSVIIILVSLFTAPDDQEAIKDFIWTRKIYDQETLELKGVPFYKNFRFWSLALVVFCFLVLFLYQ
;
A
#
# COMPACT_ATOMS: atom_id res chain seq x y z
N MET A 1 11.77 28.94 -9.20
CA MET A 1 13.17 28.44 -9.14
C MET A 1 13.46 27.73 -10.46
N LYS A 2 14.47 28.16 -11.22
CA LYS A 2 14.94 27.43 -12.41
C LYS A 2 16.01 26.45 -11.92
N TYR A 3 15.65 25.17 -11.82
CA TYR A 3 16.65 24.12 -11.59
C TYR A 3 17.25 23.74 -12.94
N ASN A 4 18.53 24.00 -13.11
CA ASN A 4 19.26 23.56 -14.31
C ASN A 4 19.75 22.13 -14.04
N LEU A 5 18.99 21.13 -14.52
CA LEU A 5 19.54 19.78 -14.65
C LEU A 5 20.70 19.82 -15.65
N GLU A 6 21.81 19.23 -15.26
CA GLU A 6 22.91 19.04 -16.19
C GLU A 6 22.57 17.97 -17.23
N LEU A 7 23.21 18.03 -18.37
CA LEU A 7 23.00 17.05 -19.44
C LEU A 7 23.22 15.60 -18.96
N THR A 8 24.14 15.39 -18.04
CA THR A 8 24.42 14.10 -17.39
C THR A 8 23.23 13.56 -16.64
N ASP A 9 22.50 14.38 -15.88
CA ASP A 9 21.32 13.97 -15.13
C ASP A 9 20.16 13.57 -16.07
N ILE A 10 19.97 14.36 -17.13
CA ILE A 10 18.97 14.07 -18.17
C ILE A 10 19.29 12.76 -18.89
N LEU A 11 20.57 12.54 -19.24
CA LEU A 11 21.01 11.31 -19.88
C LEU A 11 20.80 10.08 -18.99
N VAL A 12 21.13 10.16 -17.70
CA VAL A 12 20.89 9.08 -16.73
C VAL A 12 19.40 8.77 -16.64
N LEU A 13 18.54 9.78 -16.55
CA LEU A 13 17.09 9.63 -16.49
C LEU A 13 16.53 8.96 -17.75
N VAL A 14 16.93 9.42 -18.94
CA VAL A 14 16.49 8.86 -20.23
C VAL A 14 16.98 7.41 -20.39
N LEU A 15 18.24 7.13 -20.09
CA LEU A 15 18.82 5.78 -20.15
C LEU A 15 18.09 4.83 -19.20
N TYR A 16 17.73 5.29 -18.01
CA TYR A 16 16.93 4.53 -17.08
C TYR A 16 15.56 4.15 -17.68
N PHE A 17 14.81 5.09 -18.24
CA PHE A 17 13.50 4.80 -18.84
C PHE A 17 13.60 3.83 -20.02
N VAL A 18 14.59 4.04 -20.91
CA VAL A 18 14.84 3.12 -22.03
C VAL A 18 15.15 1.71 -21.51
N PHE A 19 16.02 1.61 -20.51
CA PHE A 19 16.38 0.34 -19.89
C PHE A 19 15.18 -0.38 -19.27
N ILE A 20 14.36 0.32 -18.47
CA ILE A 20 13.20 -0.27 -17.79
C ILE A 20 12.14 -0.75 -18.77
N VAL A 21 11.83 0.05 -19.80
CA VAL A 21 10.88 -0.37 -20.85
C VAL A 21 11.42 -1.58 -21.61
N TRP A 22 12.68 -1.56 -22.02
CA TRP A 22 13.34 -2.70 -22.69
C TRP A 22 13.34 -3.97 -21.81
N PHE A 23 13.74 -3.83 -20.54
CA PHE A 23 13.78 -4.95 -19.59
C PHE A 23 12.39 -5.52 -19.31
N GLY A 24 11.39 -4.66 -19.14
CA GLY A 24 10.00 -5.04 -18.94
C GLY A 24 9.45 -5.82 -20.14
N ILE A 25 9.62 -5.30 -21.37
CA ILE A 25 9.20 -5.97 -22.60
C ILE A 25 9.94 -7.32 -22.77
N ARG A 26 11.25 -7.36 -22.53
CA ARG A 26 12.04 -8.60 -22.61
C ARG A 26 11.57 -9.65 -21.58
N SER A 27 11.21 -9.18 -20.39
CA SER A 27 10.70 -10.05 -19.31
C SER A 27 9.30 -10.58 -19.60
N SER A 28 8.52 -9.90 -20.45
CA SER A 28 7.16 -10.28 -20.82
C SER A 28 7.09 -11.51 -21.74
N LYS A 29 8.12 -11.76 -22.56
CA LYS A 29 8.10 -12.80 -23.60
C LYS A 29 7.96 -14.25 -23.07
N LYS A 30 8.16 -14.48 -21.77
CA LYS A 30 8.07 -15.81 -21.13
C LYS A 30 6.78 -16.08 -20.34
N GLY A 31 5.87 -15.11 -20.15
CA GLY A 31 4.80 -15.22 -19.16
C GLY A 31 3.37 -14.94 -19.64
N SER A 32 3.09 -14.77 -20.93
CA SER A 32 1.79 -14.23 -21.38
C SER A 32 0.74 -15.25 -21.84
N ASN A 33 0.99 -16.56 -21.71
CA ASN A 33 0.16 -17.57 -22.35
C ASN A 33 -0.90 -18.23 -21.45
N SER A 34 -0.76 -18.12 -20.13
CA SER A 34 -1.76 -18.64 -19.20
C SER A 34 -2.24 -17.56 -18.23
N THR A 35 -3.48 -17.69 -17.78
CA THR A 35 -4.08 -16.84 -16.75
C THR A 35 -3.25 -16.83 -15.48
N LYS A 36 -2.76 -18.00 -15.05
CA LYS A 36 -1.93 -18.14 -13.85
C LYS A 36 -0.59 -17.41 -13.99
N ASP A 37 0.03 -17.47 -15.17
CA ASP A 37 1.30 -16.79 -15.41
C ASP A 37 1.10 -15.27 -15.49
N TYR A 38 0.05 -14.81 -16.16
CA TYR A 38 -0.22 -13.38 -16.35
C TYR A 38 -0.63 -12.69 -15.05
N PHE A 39 -1.56 -13.29 -14.27
CA PHE A 39 -2.12 -12.66 -13.08
C PHE A 39 -1.43 -13.04 -11.76
N LEU A 40 -0.73 -14.18 -11.69
CA LEU A 40 -0.08 -14.69 -10.48
C LEU A 40 1.40 -15.09 -10.67
N ALA A 41 2.02 -14.68 -11.78
CA ALA A 41 3.42 -14.99 -12.07
C ALA A 41 3.78 -16.48 -11.87
N GLY A 42 2.86 -17.39 -12.23
CA GLY A 42 3.01 -18.83 -12.11
C GLY A 42 3.02 -19.39 -10.69
N ARG A 43 2.86 -18.57 -9.64
CA ARG A 43 3.02 -18.93 -8.22
C ARG A 43 4.38 -19.58 -7.91
N ASN A 44 5.44 -19.01 -8.42
CA ASN A 44 6.80 -19.57 -8.27
C ASN A 44 7.81 -18.56 -7.71
N MET A 45 7.34 -17.50 -7.05
CA MET A 45 8.23 -16.46 -6.53
C MET A 45 8.83 -16.83 -5.18
N THR A 46 10.11 -16.49 -5.01
CA THR A 46 10.84 -16.69 -3.75
C THR A 46 10.69 -15.49 -2.83
N TRP A 47 10.94 -15.68 -1.53
CA TRP A 47 10.75 -14.65 -0.52
C TRP A 47 11.53 -13.34 -0.75
N PRO A 48 12.78 -13.34 -1.28
CA PRO A 48 13.45 -12.06 -1.56
C PRO A 48 12.74 -11.27 -2.65
N VAL A 49 12.33 -11.95 -3.73
CA VAL A 49 11.62 -11.32 -4.85
C VAL A 49 10.29 -10.74 -4.39
N ILE A 50 9.55 -11.49 -3.57
CA ILE A 50 8.29 -11.02 -2.96
C ILE A 50 8.54 -9.80 -2.08
N GLY A 51 9.52 -9.85 -1.18
CA GLY A 51 9.81 -8.76 -0.24
C GLY A 51 10.21 -7.46 -0.96
N PHE A 52 11.15 -7.52 -1.91
CA PHE A 52 11.53 -6.35 -2.69
C PHE A 52 10.40 -5.81 -3.57
N SER A 53 9.60 -6.68 -4.19
CA SER A 53 8.45 -6.25 -5.00
C SER A 53 7.36 -5.62 -4.14
N LEU A 54 7.09 -6.17 -2.95
CA LEU A 54 6.17 -5.57 -1.98
C LEU A 54 6.67 -4.21 -1.49
N PHE A 55 7.97 -4.11 -1.16
CA PHE A 55 8.57 -2.85 -0.75
C PHE A 55 8.44 -1.79 -1.84
N ALA A 56 8.86 -2.10 -3.07
CA ALA A 56 8.74 -1.18 -4.19
C ALA A 56 7.27 -0.76 -4.45
N ALA A 57 6.32 -1.68 -4.34
CA ALA A 57 4.90 -1.38 -4.53
C ALA A 57 4.28 -0.60 -3.36
N SER A 58 4.80 -0.74 -2.13
CA SER A 58 4.32 -0.01 -0.95
C SER A 58 4.88 1.41 -0.85
N ILE A 59 6.04 1.67 -1.46
CA ILE A 59 6.57 3.04 -1.57
C ILE A 59 5.87 3.74 -2.73
N SER A 60 4.70 4.25 -2.42
CA SER A 60 3.86 5.02 -3.34
C SER A 60 4.13 6.52 -3.20
N SER A 61 3.37 7.29 -3.95
CA SER A 61 3.33 8.75 -3.82
C SER A 61 3.02 9.23 -2.40
N THR A 62 2.09 8.53 -1.72
CA THR A 62 1.74 8.84 -0.33
C THR A 62 2.89 8.58 0.63
N THR A 63 3.81 7.66 0.31
CA THR A 63 4.98 7.38 1.14
C THR A 63 6.11 8.39 0.89
N LEU A 64 6.52 8.60 -0.37
CA LEU A 64 7.66 9.47 -0.68
C LEU A 64 7.33 10.97 -0.53
N ILE A 65 6.15 11.38 -0.97
CA ILE A 65 5.73 12.77 -1.02
C ILE A 65 4.89 13.11 0.22
N GLY A 66 3.84 12.31 0.49
CA GLY A 66 2.92 12.59 1.57
C GLY A 66 3.54 12.44 2.95
N LYS A 67 4.18 11.30 3.27
CA LYS A 67 4.80 11.10 4.59
C LYS A 67 5.98 12.02 4.84
N SER A 68 6.77 12.34 3.82
CA SER A 68 7.85 13.32 3.99
C SER A 68 7.29 14.72 4.23
N GLY A 69 6.20 15.10 3.57
CA GLY A 69 5.50 16.37 3.82
C GLY A 69 4.93 16.45 5.24
N ASP A 70 4.29 15.38 5.69
CA ASP A 70 3.80 15.30 7.07
C ASP A 70 4.95 15.29 8.10
N ALA A 71 6.05 14.57 7.83
CA ALA A 71 7.23 14.57 8.70
C ALA A 71 7.90 15.96 8.78
N TYR A 72 7.92 16.69 7.68
CA TYR A 72 8.39 18.08 7.66
C TYR A 72 7.55 18.99 8.57
N SER A 73 6.24 18.83 8.62
CA SER A 73 5.35 19.67 9.44
C SER A 73 5.20 19.18 10.88
N THR A 74 5.09 17.87 11.11
CA THR A 74 4.71 17.27 12.39
C THR A 74 5.79 16.40 13.04
N GLY A 75 6.93 16.18 12.36
CA GLY A 75 8.01 15.35 12.87
C GLY A 75 7.77 13.85 12.66
N ILE A 76 8.38 13.03 13.55
CA ILE A 76 8.39 11.58 13.40
C ILE A 76 7.05 10.90 13.71
N ALA A 77 6.03 11.60 14.20
CA ALA A 77 4.73 11.02 14.55
C ALA A 77 4.08 10.26 13.37
N VAL A 78 4.30 10.71 12.13
CA VAL A 78 3.82 10.02 10.92
C VAL A 78 4.38 8.60 10.77
N PHE A 79 5.53 8.28 11.37
CA PHE A 79 6.09 6.92 11.36
C PHE A 79 5.22 5.89 12.08
N ASN A 80 4.30 6.31 12.93
CA ASN A 80 3.36 5.40 13.58
C ASN A 80 2.54 4.55 12.58
N TYR A 81 2.25 5.09 11.39
CA TYR A 81 1.61 4.28 10.33
C TYR A 81 2.47 3.10 9.90
N ASP A 82 3.79 3.28 9.80
CA ASP A 82 4.73 2.24 9.43
C ASP A 82 5.00 1.29 10.58
N LEU A 83 5.22 1.82 11.78
CA LEU A 83 5.50 1.04 12.98
C LEU A 83 4.37 0.04 13.29
N ILE A 84 3.12 0.50 13.28
CA ILE A 84 1.96 -0.36 13.49
C ILE A 84 1.73 -1.30 12.31
N SER A 85 2.02 -0.85 11.07
CA SER A 85 1.96 -1.72 9.89
C SER A 85 2.87 -2.94 10.02
N VAL A 86 4.06 -2.81 10.62
CA VAL A 86 4.96 -3.96 10.87
C VAL A 86 4.28 -4.98 11.80
N LEU A 87 3.62 -4.54 12.87
CA LEU A 87 2.89 -5.43 13.77
C LEU A 87 1.73 -6.11 13.03
N VAL A 88 1.03 -5.38 12.19
CA VAL A 88 -0.06 -5.91 11.35
C VAL A 88 0.46 -6.91 10.32
N MET A 89 1.63 -6.68 9.70
CA MET A 89 2.26 -7.64 8.79
C MET A 89 2.61 -8.95 9.48
N VAL A 90 3.14 -8.89 10.70
CA VAL A 90 3.39 -10.08 11.53
C VAL A 90 2.08 -10.82 11.80
N PHE A 91 1.04 -10.11 12.22
CA PHE A 91 -0.28 -10.69 12.45
C PHE A 91 -0.86 -11.33 11.17
N PHE A 92 -0.79 -10.64 10.04
CA PHE A 92 -1.24 -11.15 8.75
C PHE A 92 -0.49 -12.42 8.34
N ALA A 93 0.84 -12.43 8.46
CA ALA A 93 1.69 -13.57 8.13
C ALA A 93 1.36 -14.81 8.97
N MET A 94 0.99 -14.61 10.25
CA MET A 94 0.65 -15.70 11.16
C MET A 94 -0.76 -16.24 10.94
N PHE A 95 -1.77 -15.36 10.81
CA PHE A 95 -3.16 -15.74 10.94
C PHE A 95 -3.94 -15.78 9.62
N PHE A 96 -3.61 -14.98 8.62
CA PHE A 96 -4.40 -14.85 7.38
C PHE A 96 -3.71 -15.45 6.16
N LEU A 97 -2.42 -15.23 6.01
CA LEU A 97 -1.65 -15.67 4.85
C LEU A 97 -1.79 -17.17 4.54
N PRO A 98 -1.76 -18.10 5.54
CA PRO A 98 -1.96 -19.51 5.26
C PRO A 98 -3.28 -19.83 4.58
N PHE A 99 -4.37 -19.15 4.99
CA PHE A 99 -5.69 -19.34 4.36
C PHE A 99 -5.71 -18.84 2.92
N TYR A 100 -5.11 -17.68 2.66
CA TYR A 100 -5.08 -17.11 1.31
C TYR A 100 -4.29 -17.99 0.34
N ILE A 101 -3.13 -18.49 0.73
CA ILE A 101 -2.31 -19.36 -0.13
C ILE A 101 -2.97 -20.74 -0.31
N LYS A 102 -3.47 -21.36 0.77
CA LYS A 102 -4.14 -22.68 0.71
C LYS A 102 -5.41 -22.67 -0.12
N SER A 103 -6.20 -21.59 -0.03
CA SER A 103 -7.45 -21.44 -0.79
C SER A 103 -7.26 -21.30 -2.30
N GLY A 104 -6.03 -21.05 -2.75
CA GLY A 104 -5.72 -21.00 -4.19
C GLY A 104 -6.39 -19.86 -4.94
N ILE A 105 -6.76 -18.76 -4.23
CA ILE A 105 -7.46 -17.60 -4.81
C ILE A 105 -6.58 -16.80 -5.77
N PHE A 106 -7.23 -16.11 -6.71
CA PHE A 106 -6.61 -15.09 -7.56
C PHE A 106 -6.77 -13.69 -6.99
N THR A 107 -7.89 -13.46 -6.30
CA THR A 107 -8.25 -12.15 -5.75
C THR A 107 -8.70 -12.27 -4.29
N ILE A 108 -8.51 -11.21 -3.53
CA ILE A 108 -8.98 -11.18 -2.13
C ILE A 108 -10.51 -11.23 -2.04
N PRO A 109 -11.28 -10.56 -2.90
CA PRO A 109 -12.73 -10.76 -2.94
C PRO A 109 -13.16 -12.21 -3.20
N GLU A 110 -12.37 -13.01 -3.94
CA GLU A 110 -12.65 -14.45 -4.11
C GLU A 110 -12.61 -15.22 -2.79
N PHE A 111 -11.74 -14.81 -1.85
CA PHE A 111 -11.73 -15.37 -0.49
C PHE A 111 -13.08 -15.13 0.22
N LEU A 112 -13.65 -13.92 0.10
CA LEU A 112 -14.96 -13.63 0.65
C LEU A 112 -16.06 -14.51 0.05
N GLN A 113 -15.99 -14.82 -1.26
CA GLN A 113 -16.95 -15.75 -1.86
C GLN A 113 -16.81 -17.15 -1.30
N LYS A 114 -15.60 -17.65 -1.10
CA LYS A 114 -15.34 -18.99 -0.55
C LYS A 114 -15.77 -19.11 0.91
N ARG A 115 -15.58 -18.02 1.69
CA ARG A 115 -15.96 -17.96 3.10
C ARG A 115 -17.44 -17.66 3.29
N PHE A 116 -18.04 -16.84 2.42
CA PHE A 116 -19.41 -16.34 2.53
C PHE A 116 -20.21 -16.58 1.25
N ASP A 117 -20.27 -15.57 0.35
CA ASP A 117 -21.04 -15.66 -0.88
C ASP A 117 -20.55 -14.70 -1.99
N LYS A 118 -21.18 -14.82 -3.18
CA LYS A 118 -20.88 -13.98 -4.34
C LYS A 118 -21.20 -12.51 -4.13
N ARG A 119 -22.20 -12.16 -3.30
CA ARG A 119 -22.61 -10.76 -3.06
C ARG A 119 -21.48 -10.00 -2.38
N SER A 120 -20.86 -10.61 -1.36
CA SER A 120 -19.71 -10.05 -0.65
C SER A 120 -18.50 -9.88 -1.57
N ARG A 121 -18.25 -10.85 -2.48
CA ARG A 121 -17.21 -10.75 -3.51
C ARG A 121 -17.44 -9.55 -4.43
N TYR A 122 -18.62 -9.43 -5.05
CA TYR A 122 -18.91 -8.36 -6.00
C TYR A 122 -18.85 -6.98 -5.37
N TYR A 123 -19.38 -6.83 -4.15
CA TYR A 123 -19.27 -5.58 -3.41
C TYR A 123 -17.80 -5.18 -3.21
N PHE A 124 -16.99 -6.07 -2.67
CA PHE A 124 -15.60 -5.75 -2.36
C PHE A 124 -14.77 -5.54 -3.63
N SER A 125 -14.98 -6.33 -4.68
CA SER A 125 -14.33 -6.12 -5.98
C SER A 125 -14.67 -4.76 -6.58
N PHE A 126 -15.93 -4.34 -6.52
CA PHE A 126 -16.38 -3.04 -7.03
C PHE A 126 -15.72 -1.88 -6.28
N ILE A 127 -15.78 -1.89 -4.94
CA ILE A 127 -15.16 -0.84 -4.10
C ILE A 127 -13.64 -0.79 -4.33
N THR A 128 -12.98 -1.94 -4.41
CA THR A 128 -11.55 -2.01 -4.69
C THR A 128 -11.20 -1.45 -6.06
N LEU A 129 -11.96 -1.77 -7.12
CA LEU A 129 -11.75 -1.21 -8.46
C LEU A 129 -11.91 0.31 -8.48
N MET A 130 -12.94 0.84 -7.80
CA MET A 130 -13.16 2.28 -7.71
C MET A 130 -12.02 2.98 -6.95
N GLY A 131 -11.66 2.46 -5.77
CA GLY A 131 -10.56 2.98 -4.97
C GLY A 131 -9.23 2.94 -5.75
N SER A 132 -8.91 1.79 -6.32
CA SER A 132 -7.68 1.62 -7.10
C SER A 132 -7.60 2.54 -8.31
N THR A 133 -8.72 2.86 -8.97
CA THR A 133 -8.73 3.73 -10.14
C THR A 133 -8.62 5.20 -9.75
N PHE A 134 -9.49 5.66 -8.86
CA PHE A 134 -9.68 7.08 -8.58
C PHE A 134 -8.80 7.60 -7.43
N LEU A 135 -8.47 6.76 -6.43
CA LEU A 135 -7.56 7.15 -5.35
C LEU A 135 -6.11 6.80 -5.70
N ASP A 136 -5.83 5.50 -5.93
CA ASP A 136 -4.45 5.03 -6.03
C ASP A 136 -3.80 5.42 -7.37
N ALA A 137 -4.43 5.10 -8.52
CA ALA A 137 -3.82 5.34 -9.84
C ALA A 137 -3.74 6.83 -10.16
N ALA A 138 -4.82 7.57 -9.93
CA ALA A 138 -4.83 9.02 -10.15
C ALA A 138 -3.86 9.75 -9.20
N GLY A 139 -3.79 9.33 -7.93
CA GLY A 139 -2.84 9.84 -6.95
C GLY A 139 -1.39 9.57 -7.35
N ALA A 140 -1.07 8.35 -7.81
CA ALA A 140 0.26 8.00 -8.29
C ALA A 140 0.68 8.81 -9.52
N LEU A 141 -0.22 8.98 -10.51
CA LEU A 141 0.02 9.81 -11.68
C LEU A 141 0.22 11.28 -11.31
N TYR A 142 -0.63 11.82 -10.43
CA TYR A 142 -0.50 13.20 -9.94
C TYR A 142 0.85 13.43 -9.27
N ALA A 143 1.26 12.57 -8.35
CA ALA A 143 2.51 12.74 -7.64
C ALA A 143 3.75 12.60 -8.54
N ALA A 144 3.75 11.64 -9.48
CA ALA A 144 4.81 11.52 -10.48
C ALA A 144 4.91 12.78 -11.34
N SER A 145 3.75 13.32 -11.74
CA SER A 145 3.67 14.55 -12.54
C SER A 145 4.10 15.78 -11.76
N LEU A 146 3.75 15.88 -10.48
CA LEU A 146 4.18 16.98 -9.60
C LEU A 146 5.70 16.99 -9.44
N LEU A 147 6.31 15.82 -9.25
CA LEU A 147 7.76 15.68 -9.20
C LEU A 147 8.43 16.13 -10.50
N MET A 148 7.93 15.64 -11.64
CA MET A 148 8.52 15.97 -12.95
C MET A 148 8.25 17.40 -13.40
N LYS A 149 7.21 18.05 -12.87
CA LYS A 149 6.99 19.48 -13.13
C LYS A 149 8.10 20.38 -12.58
N LEU A 150 8.82 19.92 -11.55
CA LEU A 150 10.03 20.62 -11.07
C LEU A 150 11.16 20.56 -12.10
N VAL A 151 11.24 19.47 -12.86
CA VAL A 151 12.24 19.23 -13.91
C VAL A 151 11.82 19.85 -15.25
N PHE A 152 10.53 19.76 -15.59
CA PHE A 152 9.92 20.27 -16.82
C PHE A 152 8.82 21.31 -16.52
N PRO A 153 9.17 22.53 -16.09
CA PRO A 153 8.20 23.54 -15.66
C PRO A 153 7.21 23.99 -16.73
N SER A 154 7.58 23.86 -18.01
CA SER A 154 6.75 24.23 -19.17
C SER A 154 5.57 23.27 -19.39
N MET A 155 5.66 22.01 -18.91
CA MET A 155 4.63 21.00 -19.12
C MET A 155 3.56 21.10 -18.03
N THR A 156 2.32 20.81 -18.39
CA THR A 156 1.21 20.70 -17.43
C THR A 156 1.25 19.37 -16.69
N ILE A 157 0.60 19.31 -15.52
CA ILE A 157 0.46 18.06 -14.75
C ILE A 157 -0.26 16.98 -15.57
N VAL A 158 -1.23 17.37 -16.40
CA VAL A 158 -1.97 16.41 -17.24
C VAL A 158 -1.08 15.83 -18.34
N GLU A 159 -0.29 16.65 -19.03
CA GLU A 159 0.66 16.19 -20.08
C GLU A 159 1.66 15.20 -19.48
N LEU A 160 2.24 15.53 -18.32
CA LEU A 160 3.16 14.63 -17.62
C LEU A 160 2.46 13.33 -17.20
N SER A 161 1.21 13.40 -16.74
CA SER A 161 0.44 12.20 -16.36
C SER A 161 0.19 11.29 -17.56
N VAL A 162 -0.07 11.85 -18.73
CA VAL A 162 -0.21 11.07 -19.98
C VAL A 162 1.09 10.37 -20.34
N ILE A 163 2.24 11.08 -20.25
CA ILE A 163 3.56 10.48 -20.51
C ILE A 163 3.82 9.30 -19.58
N PHE A 164 3.60 9.46 -18.27
CA PHE A 164 3.79 8.38 -17.30
C PHE A 164 2.83 7.22 -17.53
N ALA A 165 1.57 7.50 -17.84
CA ALA A 165 0.58 6.47 -18.18
C ALA A 165 1.07 5.63 -19.37
N VAL A 166 1.57 6.27 -20.45
CA VAL A 166 2.11 5.58 -21.62
C VAL A 166 3.36 4.75 -21.29
N ILE A 167 4.30 5.31 -20.53
CA ILE A 167 5.53 4.59 -20.12
C ILE A 167 5.16 3.33 -19.33
N VAL A 168 4.30 3.45 -18.33
CA VAL A 168 3.90 2.31 -17.47
C VAL A 168 3.10 1.29 -18.29
N ALA A 169 2.19 1.73 -19.15
CA ALA A 169 1.43 0.87 -20.05
C ALA A 169 2.35 0.01 -20.93
N ALA A 170 3.41 0.61 -21.48
CA ALA A 170 4.30 -0.03 -22.44
C ALA A 170 4.99 -1.29 -21.91
N TYR A 171 5.32 -1.36 -20.62
CA TYR A 171 5.95 -2.54 -20.04
C TYR A 171 4.99 -3.42 -19.21
N THR A 172 3.96 -2.83 -18.58
CA THR A 172 3.05 -3.57 -17.70
C THR A 172 2.03 -4.37 -18.48
N ILE A 173 1.37 -3.74 -19.46
CA ILE A 173 0.27 -4.36 -20.21
C ILE A 173 0.72 -5.60 -21.02
N PRO A 174 1.88 -5.61 -21.73
CA PRO A 174 2.33 -6.80 -22.42
C PRO A 174 2.74 -7.95 -21.48
N GLY A 175 3.34 -7.62 -20.33
CA GLY A 175 4.05 -8.57 -19.49
C GLY A 175 3.30 -9.10 -18.26
N GLY A 176 2.20 -8.47 -17.89
CA GLY A 176 1.42 -8.82 -16.69
C GLY A 176 2.26 -8.73 -15.39
N LEU A 177 1.79 -9.44 -14.36
CA LEU A 177 2.39 -9.39 -13.02
C LEU A 177 3.86 -9.90 -12.98
N SER A 178 4.22 -10.88 -13.82
CA SER A 178 5.59 -11.41 -13.84
C SER A 178 6.63 -10.37 -14.29
N ALA A 179 6.29 -9.55 -15.28
CA ALA A 179 7.17 -8.46 -15.72
C ALA A 179 7.20 -7.34 -14.66
N ALA A 180 6.05 -6.96 -14.12
CA ALA A 180 5.94 -5.97 -13.06
C ALA A 180 6.85 -6.30 -11.86
N ILE A 181 6.75 -7.51 -11.29
CA ILE A 181 7.56 -7.95 -10.14
C ILE A 181 9.08 -7.87 -10.41
N LYS A 182 9.53 -8.21 -11.62
CA LYS A 182 10.96 -8.15 -11.97
C LYS A 182 11.46 -6.72 -12.13
N VAL A 183 10.63 -5.85 -12.69
CA VAL A 183 10.91 -4.41 -12.77
C VAL A 183 10.92 -3.82 -11.38
N ASP A 184 9.93 -4.12 -10.54
CA ASP A 184 9.84 -3.67 -9.15
C ASP A 184 11.09 -4.01 -8.32
N LEU A 185 11.68 -5.21 -8.54
CA LEU A 185 12.91 -5.62 -7.85
C LEU A 185 14.06 -4.64 -8.12
N ILE A 186 14.27 -4.27 -9.40
CA ILE A 186 15.32 -3.31 -9.79
C ILE A 186 15.01 -1.93 -9.22
N GLN A 187 13.76 -1.51 -9.33
CA GLN A 187 13.29 -0.22 -8.86
C GLN A 187 13.40 -0.09 -7.33
N GLY A 188 13.05 -1.14 -6.59
CA GLY A 188 13.18 -1.17 -5.13
C GLY A 188 14.63 -1.06 -4.65
N ILE A 189 15.58 -1.74 -5.33
CA ILE A 189 17.01 -1.64 -5.02
C ILE A 189 17.53 -0.22 -5.33
N LEU A 190 17.20 0.32 -6.50
CA LEU A 190 17.60 1.66 -6.91
C LEU A 190 17.10 2.72 -5.92
N LEU A 191 15.83 2.61 -5.51
CA LEU A 191 15.24 3.51 -4.54
C LEU A 191 15.93 3.43 -3.18
N LEU A 192 16.19 2.22 -2.65
CA LEU A 192 16.89 2.06 -1.38
C LEU A 192 18.27 2.71 -1.43
N VAL A 193 19.05 2.45 -2.46
CA VAL A 193 20.38 3.05 -2.61
C VAL A 193 20.29 4.58 -2.68
N GLY A 194 19.40 5.10 -3.52
CA GLY A 194 19.23 6.56 -3.68
C GLY A 194 18.78 7.25 -2.39
N THR A 195 17.83 6.65 -1.66
CA THR A 195 17.34 7.21 -0.39
C THR A 195 18.39 7.15 0.72
N PHE A 196 19.24 6.11 0.78
CA PHE A 196 20.37 6.08 1.70
C PHE A 196 21.41 7.15 1.42
N ILE A 197 21.74 7.39 0.14
CA ILE A 197 22.64 8.48 -0.25
C ILE A 197 22.06 9.84 0.16
N LEU A 198 20.78 10.09 -0.13
CA LEU A 198 20.12 11.33 0.27
C LEU A 198 20.16 11.53 1.78
N THR A 199 19.87 10.46 2.55
CA THR A 199 19.93 10.51 4.02
C THR A 199 21.32 10.87 4.50
N TYR A 200 22.36 10.22 3.95
CA TYR A 200 23.74 10.52 4.29
C TYR A 200 24.07 12.00 4.05
N LEU A 201 23.72 12.53 2.88
CA LEU A 201 23.96 13.94 2.54
C LEU A 201 23.18 14.92 3.44
N ALA A 202 21.91 14.58 3.77
CA ALA A 202 21.12 15.41 4.68
C ALA A 202 21.72 15.43 6.10
N MET A 203 22.24 14.29 6.56
CA MET A 203 22.88 14.18 7.88
C MET A 203 24.21 14.92 7.94
N GLU A 204 25.03 14.87 6.88
CA GLU A 204 26.29 15.59 6.76
C GLU A 204 26.08 17.12 6.76
N ASN A 205 25.01 17.60 6.14
CA ASN A 205 24.65 19.02 6.12
C ASN A 205 24.00 19.53 7.44
N GLY A 206 24.47 19.03 8.58
CA GLY A 206 24.03 19.48 9.90
C GLY A 206 22.86 18.70 10.50
N GLY A 207 22.33 17.70 9.76
CA GLY A 207 21.16 16.92 10.18
C GLY A 207 21.38 16.15 11.49
N ILE A 208 22.56 15.57 11.72
CA ILE A 208 22.87 14.85 12.97
C ILE A 208 22.78 15.79 14.18
N ALA A 209 23.41 16.97 14.09
CA ALA A 209 23.38 17.94 15.17
C ALA A 209 21.96 18.43 15.45
N HIS A 210 21.19 18.71 14.39
CA HIS A 210 19.80 19.14 14.52
C HIS A 210 18.91 18.08 15.19
N LEU A 211 18.93 16.82 14.71
CA LEU A 211 18.14 15.74 15.32
C LEU A 211 18.54 15.49 16.78
N LYS A 212 19.85 15.55 17.09
CA LYS A 212 20.33 15.43 18.47
C LYS A 212 19.80 16.54 19.37
N ASN A 213 19.79 17.78 18.89
CA ASN A 213 19.27 18.92 19.65
C ASN A 213 17.77 18.75 19.92
N LEU A 214 16.96 18.44 18.89
CA LEU A 214 15.54 18.16 19.04
C LEU A 214 15.26 17.06 20.06
N LEU A 215 16.07 15.99 20.06
CA LEU A 215 15.94 14.88 21.01
C LEU A 215 16.29 15.31 22.44
N LEU A 216 17.37 16.06 22.63
CA LEU A 216 17.80 16.54 23.94
C LEU A 216 16.84 17.58 24.54
N GLU A 217 16.24 18.42 23.70
CA GLU A 217 15.25 19.42 24.11
C GLU A 217 13.87 18.80 24.39
N GLY A 218 13.68 17.50 24.04
CA GLY A 218 12.38 16.84 24.17
C GLY A 218 11.32 17.40 23.21
N ASP A 219 11.76 17.91 22.05
CA ASP A 219 10.87 18.53 21.07
C ASP A 219 9.81 17.53 20.58
N MET A 220 8.60 18.03 20.41
CA MET A 220 7.47 17.25 19.91
C MET A 220 7.74 16.63 18.54
N MET A 221 8.59 17.22 17.69
CA MET A 221 8.95 16.62 16.40
C MET A 221 9.66 15.26 16.53
N MET A 222 10.25 14.95 17.68
CA MET A 222 10.94 13.68 17.96
C MET A 222 10.11 12.72 18.82
N LYS A 223 8.81 12.96 18.99
CA LYS A 223 7.90 12.09 19.76
C LYS A 223 6.94 11.33 18.87
N LEU A 224 6.85 10.02 19.09
CA LEU A 224 5.87 9.14 18.44
C LEU A 224 4.51 9.18 19.12
N ILE A 225 4.50 9.25 20.45
CA ILE A 225 3.25 9.31 21.23
C ILE A 225 2.81 10.75 21.35
N ARG A 226 1.69 11.08 20.74
CA ARG A 226 1.13 12.43 20.68
C ARG A 226 -0.10 12.58 21.57
N PRO A 227 -0.40 13.77 22.08
CA PRO A 227 -1.64 14.04 22.83
C PRO A 227 -2.89 13.64 22.04
N LEU A 228 -4.03 13.49 22.75
CA LEU A 228 -5.30 13.09 22.13
C LEU A 228 -5.84 14.12 21.13
N ASN A 229 -5.52 15.39 21.33
CA ASN A 229 -5.90 16.52 20.48
C ASN A 229 -4.87 16.86 19.40
N ASP A 230 -3.86 16.00 19.19
CA ASP A 230 -2.86 16.20 18.12
C ASP A 230 -3.50 16.05 16.74
N GLU A 231 -3.17 16.98 15.83
CA GLU A 231 -3.72 17.02 14.47
C GLU A 231 -3.09 16.00 13.52
N SER A 232 -1.98 15.36 13.90
CA SER A 232 -1.27 14.40 13.07
C SER A 232 -1.63 12.95 13.39
N VAL A 233 -1.28 12.49 14.60
CA VAL A 233 -1.54 11.11 15.06
C VAL A 233 -1.85 11.10 16.56
N PRO A 234 -3.09 11.33 16.98
CA PRO A 234 -3.48 11.22 18.40
C PRO A 234 -3.21 9.82 18.94
N TRP A 235 -2.70 9.70 20.18
CA TRP A 235 -2.28 8.40 20.76
C TRP A 235 -3.38 7.32 20.74
N LEU A 236 -4.63 7.71 20.92
CA LEU A 236 -5.75 6.76 20.84
C LEU A 236 -5.94 6.26 19.40
N GLY A 237 -5.77 7.13 18.40
CA GLY A 237 -5.79 6.75 16.99
C GLY A 237 -4.69 5.76 16.61
N LEU A 238 -3.51 5.87 17.27
CA LEU A 238 -2.42 4.91 17.12
C LEU A 238 -2.85 3.48 17.50
N ILE A 239 -3.62 3.34 18.59
CA ILE A 239 -4.01 2.03 19.15
C ILE A 239 -5.25 1.46 18.44
N VAL A 240 -6.24 2.28 18.08
CA VAL A 240 -7.53 1.79 17.59
C VAL A 240 -7.76 2.05 16.11
N GLY A 241 -7.18 3.11 15.52
CA GLY A 241 -7.40 3.48 14.13
C GLY A 241 -6.38 2.86 13.17
N ILE A 242 -5.10 3.10 13.44
CA ILE A 242 -4.02 2.64 12.56
C ILE A 242 -3.99 1.12 12.38
N PRO A 243 -4.22 0.25 13.41
CA PRO A 243 -4.24 -1.20 13.19
C PRO A 243 -5.32 -1.64 12.19
N ILE A 244 -6.49 -1.01 12.20
CA ILE A 244 -7.58 -1.33 11.25
C ILE A 244 -7.20 -0.91 9.83
N LEU A 245 -6.70 0.33 9.65
CA LEU A 245 -6.24 0.82 8.34
C LEU A 245 -5.04 0.00 7.83
N GLY A 246 -4.09 -0.32 8.71
CA GLY A 246 -2.93 -1.16 8.39
C GLY A 246 -3.33 -2.57 7.98
N PHE A 247 -4.31 -3.19 8.64
CA PHE A 247 -4.80 -4.51 8.25
C PHE A 247 -5.50 -4.48 6.89
N TYR A 248 -6.28 -3.44 6.58
CA TYR A 248 -6.81 -3.25 5.23
C TYR A 248 -5.68 -3.17 4.20
N PHE A 249 -4.66 -2.35 4.45
CA PHE A 249 -3.56 -2.13 3.52
C PHE A 249 -2.73 -3.39 3.28
N TRP A 250 -2.33 -4.12 4.33
CA TRP A 250 -1.44 -5.28 4.22
C TRP A 250 -2.17 -6.62 4.05
N GLY A 251 -3.40 -6.74 4.52
CA GLY A 251 -4.15 -7.99 4.51
C GLY A 251 -5.30 -8.04 3.50
N ASN A 252 -5.86 -6.90 3.09
CA ASN A 252 -7.02 -6.85 2.22
C ASN A 252 -6.79 -6.09 0.90
N ASN A 253 -5.71 -5.30 0.79
CA ASN A 253 -5.40 -4.61 -0.45
C ASN A 253 -4.92 -5.61 -1.52
N GLN A 254 -5.67 -5.69 -2.63
CA GLN A 254 -5.38 -6.61 -3.73
C GLN A 254 -3.98 -6.40 -4.31
N VAL A 255 -3.52 -5.14 -4.43
CA VAL A 255 -2.21 -4.80 -5.02
C VAL A 255 -1.06 -5.48 -4.28
N LEU A 256 -1.08 -5.44 -2.95
CA LEU A 256 -0.03 -6.03 -2.12
C LEU A 256 -0.21 -7.53 -1.94
N VAL A 257 -1.43 -7.97 -1.59
CA VAL A 257 -1.68 -9.39 -1.32
C VAL A 257 -1.49 -10.24 -2.57
N GLN A 258 -1.83 -9.74 -3.76
CA GLN A 258 -1.60 -10.47 -5.02
C GLN A 258 -0.12 -10.85 -5.21
N ARG A 259 0.83 -10.01 -4.78
CA ARG A 259 2.26 -10.34 -4.80
C ARG A 259 2.60 -11.49 -3.85
N VAL A 260 1.99 -11.50 -2.68
CA VAL A 260 2.17 -12.60 -1.71
C VAL A 260 1.59 -13.91 -2.26
N LEU A 261 0.46 -13.84 -3.00
CA LEU A 261 -0.15 -15.01 -3.66
C LEU A 261 0.72 -15.60 -4.78
N THR A 262 1.76 -14.90 -5.25
CA THR A 262 2.76 -15.45 -6.18
C THR A 262 3.76 -16.39 -5.51
N ALA A 263 3.75 -16.51 -4.19
CA ALA A 263 4.69 -17.32 -3.43
C ALA A 263 4.63 -18.80 -3.82
N LYS A 264 5.80 -19.43 -3.94
CA LYS A 264 5.89 -20.86 -4.21
C LYS A 264 5.49 -21.74 -3.01
N SER A 265 5.45 -21.17 -1.80
CA SER A 265 4.99 -21.82 -0.57
C SER A 265 4.58 -20.79 0.48
N ILE A 266 3.86 -21.23 1.53
CA ILE A 266 3.48 -20.40 2.66
C ILE A 266 4.72 -19.81 3.35
N ASP A 267 5.79 -20.60 3.53
CA ASP A 267 7.04 -20.13 4.13
C ASP A 267 7.67 -18.99 3.32
N HIS A 268 7.69 -19.10 1.98
CA HIS A 268 8.16 -18.01 1.13
C HIS A 268 7.27 -16.77 1.20
N GLY A 269 5.97 -16.92 1.28
CA GLY A 269 5.04 -15.81 1.48
C GLY A 269 5.30 -15.09 2.80
N ARG A 270 5.42 -15.83 3.91
CA ARG A 270 5.71 -15.30 5.25
C ARG A 270 7.04 -14.55 5.30
N LYS A 271 8.11 -15.16 4.83
CA LYS A 271 9.44 -14.54 4.80
C LYS A 271 9.46 -13.29 3.91
N GLY A 272 8.70 -13.28 2.82
CA GLY A 272 8.53 -12.10 1.97
C GLY A 272 7.87 -10.93 2.70
N ILE A 273 6.77 -11.18 3.43
CA ILE A 273 6.09 -10.18 4.26
C ILE A 273 7.01 -9.67 5.39
N LEU A 274 7.74 -10.56 6.07
CA LEU A 274 8.64 -10.15 7.14
C LEU A 274 9.83 -9.33 6.61
N LEU A 275 10.33 -9.65 5.42
CA LEU A 275 11.38 -8.85 4.77
C LEU A 275 10.89 -7.43 4.48
N VAL A 276 9.67 -7.26 3.96
CA VAL A 276 9.14 -5.91 3.76
C VAL A 276 8.88 -5.20 5.08
N GLY A 277 8.54 -5.93 6.16
CA GLY A 277 8.48 -5.38 7.51
C GLY A 277 9.81 -4.75 7.94
N PHE A 278 10.94 -5.41 7.67
CA PHE A 278 12.28 -4.83 7.89
C PHE A 278 12.51 -3.57 7.07
N PHE A 279 12.15 -3.58 5.79
CA PHE A 279 12.30 -2.39 4.93
C PHE A 279 11.40 -1.24 5.37
N THR A 280 10.20 -1.54 5.88
CA THR A 280 9.28 -0.54 6.40
C THR A 280 9.85 0.21 7.60
N VAL A 281 10.61 -0.49 8.46
CA VAL A 281 11.32 0.16 9.57
C VAL A 281 12.36 1.16 9.06
N LEU A 282 13.02 0.88 7.94
CA LEU A 282 14.01 1.80 7.36
C LEU A 282 13.41 3.13 6.90
N ILE A 283 12.09 3.21 6.68
CA ILE A 283 11.39 4.44 6.26
C ILE A 283 11.64 5.58 7.25
N LEU A 284 11.74 5.29 8.56
CA LEU A 284 12.11 6.29 9.57
C LEU A 284 13.44 6.98 9.21
N PHE A 285 14.42 6.19 8.81
CA PHE A 285 15.78 6.68 8.56
C PHE A 285 15.93 7.30 7.16
N ILE A 286 15.27 6.72 6.14
CA ILE A 286 15.51 7.08 4.74
C ILE A 286 14.50 8.07 4.15
N ILE A 287 13.37 8.32 4.84
CA ILE A 287 12.34 9.26 4.39
C ILE A 287 12.03 10.29 5.47
N ILE A 288 11.73 9.83 6.70
CA ILE A 288 11.19 10.69 7.75
C ILE A 288 12.27 11.58 8.35
N PHE A 289 13.40 11.04 8.80
CA PHE A 289 14.49 11.85 9.33
C PHE A 289 15.03 12.89 8.34
N PRO A 290 15.30 12.56 7.06
CA PRO A 290 15.65 13.58 6.08
C PRO A 290 14.61 14.71 5.97
N ALA A 291 13.31 14.38 6.04
CA ALA A 291 12.25 15.37 5.97
C ALA A 291 12.20 16.27 7.21
N VAL A 292 12.42 15.73 8.41
CA VAL A 292 12.54 16.51 9.68
C VAL A 292 13.75 17.44 9.59
N VAL A 293 14.90 16.95 9.13
CA VAL A 293 16.09 17.78 8.87
C VAL A 293 15.82 18.84 7.82
N GLY A 294 15.03 18.48 6.80
CA GLY A 294 14.62 19.38 5.74
C GLY A 294 13.88 20.63 6.23
N LYS A 295 13.14 20.54 7.35
CA LYS A 295 12.49 21.71 7.97
C LYS A 295 13.52 22.71 8.50
N HIS A 296 14.64 22.24 9.00
CA HIS A 296 15.74 23.10 9.44
C HIS A 296 16.49 23.73 8.24
N LEU A 297 16.74 22.95 7.20
CA LEU A 297 17.47 23.41 6.01
C LEU A 297 16.65 24.35 5.13
N TYR A 298 15.33 24.12 5.04
CA TYR A 298 14.39 24.81 4.15
C TYR A 298 13.07 25.12 4.87
N PRO A 299 13.05 26.11 5.81
CA PRO A 299 11.88 26.35 6.69
C PRO A 299 10.65 26.87 5.95
N ASP A 300 10.84 27.55 4.78
CA ASP A 300 9.77 28.28 4.08
C ASP A 300 9.41 27.58 2.75
N LEU A 301 8.77 26.42 2.81
CA LEU A 301 8.28 25.76 1.61
C LEU A 301 6.81 26.14 1.32
N PRO A 302 6.47 26.40 0.04
CA PRO A 302 5.08 26.71 -0.35
C PRO A 302 4.08 25.59 -0.03
N LYS A 303 4.54 24.32 -0.10
CA LYS A 303 3.79 23.12 0.29
C LYS A 303 4.75 22.14 0.97
N ASN A 304 4.29 21.53 2.07
CA ASN A 304 5.08 20.56 2.83
C ASN A 304 5.51 19.36 1.96
N ASP A 305 4.65 18.93 1.05
CA ASP A 305 4.90 17.82 0.11
C ASP A 305 6.08 18.06 -0.82
N MET A 306 6.59 19.29 -0.92
CA MET A 306 7.77 19.63 -1.74
C MET A 306 9.10 19.32 -1.05
N ILE A 307 9.11 18.96 0.24
CA ILE A 307 10.37 18.79 0.99
C ILE A 307 11.26 17.71 0.39
N TYR A 308 10.74 16.52 0.09
CA TYR A 308 11.56 15.43 -0.40
C TYR A 308 12.16 15.71 -1.79
N PRO A 309 11.38 16.17 -2.78
CA PRO A 309 11.93 16.71 -4.03
C PRO A 309 12.95 17.81 -3.84
N LYS A 310 12.72 18.73 -2.90
CA LYS A 310 13.65 19.84 -2.61
C LYS A 310 14.99 19.34 -2.10
N LEU A 311 14.97 18.41 -1.12
CA LEU A 311 16.19 17.79 -0.60
C LEU A 311 16.98 17.07 -1.71
N VAL A 312 16.29 16.35 -2.59
CA VAL A 312 16.92 15.65 -3.72
C VAL A 312 17.63 16.64 -4.65
N ILE A 313 16.95 17.71 -5.04
CA ILE A 313 17.48 18.68 -6.01
C ILE A 313 18.66 19.48 -5.43
N GLU A 314 18.60 19.83 -4.15
CA GLU A 314 19.60 20.73 -3.54
C GLU A 314 20.80 19.97 -2.95
N LEU A 315 20.63 18.72 -2.51
CA LEU A 315 21.71 17.99 -1.83
C LEU A 315 22.41 16.99 -2.75
N MET A 316 21.75 16.48 -3.80
CA MET A 316 22.36 15.46 -4.66
C MET A 316 23.37 16.08 -5.61
N PRO A 317 24.60 15.55 -5.67
CA PRO A 317 25.58 15.97 -6.66
C PRO A 317 25.16 15.53 -8.08
N VAL A 318 25.73 16.22 -9.08
CA VAL A 318 25.52 15.94 -10.51
C VAL A 318 25.75 14.45 -10.82
N GLY A 319 24.90 13.87 -11.63
CA GLY A 319 24.86 12.43 -11.96
C GLY A 319 24.08 11.59 -10.93
N LEU A 320 24.29 11.82 -9.64
CA LEU A 320 23.46 11.20 -8.59
C LEU A 320 22.06 11.82 -8.52
N LEU A 321 21.91 13.10 -8.86
CA LEU A 321 20.61 13.76 -8.99
C LEU A 321 19.75 13.06 -10.04
N GLY A 322 20.28 12.83 -11.24
CA GLY A 322 19.56 12.10 -12.29
C GLY A 322 19.17 10.69 -11.86
N LEU A 323 20.08 9.97 -11.16
CA LEU A 323 19.81 8.65 -10.63
C LEU A 323 18.70 8.65 -9.55
N MET A 324 18.71 9.64 -8.66
CA MET A 324 17.68 9.75 -7.61
C MET A 324 16.32 10.14 -8.18
N LEU A 325 16.28 11.05 -9.15
CA LEU A 325 15.05 11.36 -9.89
C LEU A 325 14.52 10.11 -10.60
N ALA A 326 15.40 9.32 -11.22
CA ALA A 326 15.04 8.03 -11.79
C ALA A 326 14.47 7.08 -10.73
N ALA A 327 15.07 7.00 -9.54
CA ALA A 327 14.60 6.16 -8.44
C ALA A 327 13.22 6.60 -7.90
N MET A 328 12.98 7.90 -7.77
CA MET A 328 11.68 8.43 -7.35
C MET A 328 10.59 8.13 -8.39
N VAL A 329 10.86 8.39 -9.66
CA VAL A 329 9.91 8.05 -10.74
C VAL A 329 9.71 6.55 -10.82
N ALA A 330 10.77 5.76 -10.59
CA ALA A 330 10.71 4.32 -10.49
C ALA A 330 9.69 3.86 -9.44
N ALA A 331 9.77 4.38 -8.23
CA ALA A 331 8.84 4.04 -7.14
C ALA A 331 7.39 4.34 -7.51
N LEU A 332 7.15 5.53 -8.10
CA LEU A 332 5.81 5.95 -8.50
C LEU A 332 5.25 5.10 -9.64
N THR A 333 6.08 4.78 -10.63
CA THR A 333 5.68 3.93 -11.77
C THR A 333 5.54 2.46 -11.39
N SER A 334 6.31 1.96 -10.42
CA SER A 334 6.15 0.63 -9.84
C SER A 334 4.79 0.46 -9.16
N SER A 335 4.40 1.42 -8.33
CA SER A 335 3.08 1.41 -7.68
C SER A 335 1.95 1.39 -8.71
N LEU A 336 2.04 2.19 -9.76
CA LEU A 336 1.05 2.22 -10.84
C LEU A 336 1.01 0.90 -11.63
N SER A 337 2.17 0.32 -11.95
CA SER A 337 2.28 -1.00 -12.61
C SER A 337 1.64 -2.11 -11.77
N ALA A 338 1.90 -2.08 -10.46
CA ALA A 338 1.31 -2.96 -9.47
C ALA A 338 -0.22 -2.91 -9.50
N LEU A 339 -0.72 -1.71 -9.50
CA LEU A 339 -2.15 -1.40 -9.49
C LEU A 339 -2.84 -1.85 -10.78
N LEU A 340 -2.25 -1.59 -11.96
CA LEU A 340 -2.78 -2.07 -13.24
C LEU A 340 -2.91 -3.60 -13.28
N SER A 341 -1.89 -4.31 -12.79
CA SER A 341 -1.95 -5.77 -12.69
C SER A 341 -3.07 -6.25 -11.76
N SER A 342 -3.30 -5.52 -10.66
CA SER A 342 -4.35 -5.79 -9.68
C SER A 342 -5.75 -5.56 -10.25
N VAL A 343 -6.02 -4.40 -10.85
CA VAL A 343 -7.35 -4.08 -11.40
C VAL A 343 -7.68 -4.98 -12.61
N ALA A 344 -6.67 -5.33 -13.44
CA ALA A 344 -6.84 -6.28 -14.52
C ALA A 344 -7.29 -7.65 -13.99
N THR A 345 -6.66 -8.12 -12.92
CA THR A 345 -7.01 -9.38 -12.26
C THR A 345 -8.41 -9.33 -11.65
N LEU A 346 -8.70 -8.28 -10.86
CA LEU A 346 -10.00 -8.09 -10.21
C LEU A 346 -11.13 -8.08 -11.23
N PHE A 347 -11.05 -7.23 -12.24
CA PHE A 347 -12.13 -7.14 -13.23
C PHE A 347 -12.29 -8.45 -13.99
N THR A 348 -11.19 -9.05 -14.47
CA THR A 348 -11.25 -10.27 -15.25
C THR A 348 -11.79 -11.43 -14.44
N MET A 349 -11.26 -11.67 -13.22
CA MET A 349 -11.63 -12.85 -12.42
C MET A 349 -12.95 -12.69 -11.69
N ASP A 350 -13.24 -11.48 -11.20
CA ASP A 350 -14.38 -11.24 -10.31
C ASP A 350 -15.64 -10.82 -11.07
N PHE A 351 -15.50 -10.27 -12.29
CA PHE A 351 -16.64 -9.89 -13.12
C PHE A 351 -16.68 -10.68 -14.42
N TYR A 352 -15.68 -10.54 -15.30
CA TYR A 352 -15.75 -11.08 -16.65
C TYR A 352 -15.95 -12.62 -16.65
N VAL A 353 -15.11 -13.36 -15.94
CA VAL A 353 -15.19 -14.84 -15.86
C VAL A 353 -16.46 -15.31 -15.13
N GLN A 354 -17.01 -14.49 -14.21
CA GLN A 354 -18.27 -14.85 -13.55
C GLN A 354 -19.47 -14.75 -14.47
N PHE A 355 -19.46 -13.80 -15.45
CA PHE A 355 -20.50 -13.67 -16.47
C PHE A 355 -20.27 -14.61 -17.66
N LYS A 356 -19.01 -14.81 -18.09
CA LYS A 356 -18.64 -15.66 -19.20
C LYS A 356 -17.73 -16.81 -18.75
N LYS A 357 -18.34 -17.86 -18.22
CA LYS A 357 -17.62 -19.02 -17.61
C LYS A 357 -16.73 -19.78 -18.60
N GLU A 358 -17.07 -19.76 -19.88
CA GLU A 358 -16.34 -20.45 -20.96
C GLU A 358 -15.24 -19.58 -21.60
N ALA A 359 -14.92 -18.42 -21.02
CA ALA A 359 -13.88 -17.55 -21.54
C ALA A 359 -12.52 -18.25 -21.59
N SER A 360 -11.90 -18.30 -22.76
CA SER A 360 -10.58 -18.90 -22.92
C SER A 360 -9.52 -18.11 -22.15
N GLN A 361 -8.41 -18.77 -21.78
CA GLN A 361 -7.30 -18.10 -21.08
C GLN A 361 -6.75 -16.90 -21.87
N LYS A 362 -6.66 -17.01 -23.19
CA LYS A 362 -6.22 -15.90 -24.05
C LYS A 362 -7.18 -14.73 -24.01
N GLU A 363 -8.48 -15.00 -24.00
CA GLU A 363 -9.53 -13.99 -23.88
C GLU A 363 -9.49 -13.28 -22.53
N GLN A 364 -9.30 -14.03 -21.44
CA GLN A 364 -9.14 -13.47 -20.09
C GLN A 364 -7.94 -12.52 -20.00
N VAL A 365 -6.80 -12.91 -20.56
CA VAL A 365 -5.61 -12.05 -20.64
C VAL A 365 -5.87 -10.80 -21.48
N TYR A 366 -6.58 -10.94 -22.61
CA TYR A 366 -6.93 -9.80 -23.48
C TYR A 366 -7.84 -8.80 -22.78
N VAL A 367 -8.87 -9.29 -22.08
CA VAL A 367 -9.75 -8.45 -21.24
C VAL A 367 -8.95 -7.71 -20.18
N GLY A 368 -8.04 -8.38 -19.47
CA GLY A 368 -7.17 -7.73 -18.48
C GLY A 368 -6.34 -6.58 -19.08
N LYS A 369 -5.83 -6.75 -20.31
CA LYS A 369 -5.10 -5.68 -21.02
C LYS A 369 -6.00 -4.47 -21.34
N ILE A 370 -7.22 -4.71 -21.82
CA ILE A 370 -8.20 -3.65 -22.09
C ILE A 370 -8.53 -2.89 -20.81
N VAL A 371 -8.81 -3.60 -19.72
CA VAL A 371 -9.15 -2.99 -18.43
C VAL A 371 -8.00 -2.10 -17.93
N SER A 372 -6.76 -2.54 -18.08
CA SER A 372 -5.58 -1.73 -17.71
C SER A 372 -5.55 -0.40 -18.49
N VAL A 373 -5.85 -0.43 -19.79
CA VAL A 373 -5.92 0.80 -20.60
C VAL A 373 -7.06 1.71 -20.14
N VAL A 374 -8.25 1.15 -19.93
CA VAL A 374 -9.43 1.92 -19.47
C VAL A 374 -9.15 2.60 -18.13
N VAL A 375 -8.57 1.86 -17.18
CA VAL A 375 -8.22 2.40 -15.85
C VAL A 375 -7.20 3.53 -15.95
N LEU A 376 -6.17 3.39 -16.80
CA LEU A 376 -5.20 4.47 -17.02
C LEU A 376 -5.86 5.74 -17.58
N VAL A 377 -6.75 5.58 -18.57
CA VAL A 377 -7.48 6.72 -19.14
C VAL A 377 -8.33 7.40 -18.07
N LEU A 378 -9.10 6.64 -17.31
CA LEU A 378 -9.93 7.18 -16.22
C LEU A 378 -9.08 7.87 -15.15
N ALA A 379 -7.94 7.28 -14.77
CA ALA A 379 -7.03 7.86 -13.80
C ALA A 379 -6.44 9.19 -14.27
N VAL A 380 -5.99 9.28 -15.54
CA VAL A 380 -5.49 10.54 -16.13
C VAL A 380 -6.58 11.62 -16.13
N LEU A 381 -7.81 11.28 -16.50
CA LEU A 381 -8.95 12.21 -16.48
C LEU A 381 -9.28 12.69 -15.05
N TRP A 382 -8.96 11.91 -14.02
CA TRP A 382 -9.20 12.24 -12.62
C TRP A 382 -8.08 13.07 -11.97
N VAL A 383 -6.87 13.12 -12.54
CA VAL A 383 -5.72 13.87 -12.01
C VAL A 383 -6.05 15.35 -11.70
N PRO A 384 -6.79 16.11 -12.55
CA PRO A 384 -7.14 17.49 -12.25
C PRO A 384 -7.99 17.66 -10.98
N PHE A 385 -8.76 16.63 -10.62
CA PHE A 385 -9.54 16.63 -9.38
C PHE A 385 -8.63 16.42 -8.16
N VAL A 386 -7.71 15.47 -8.23
CA VAL A 386 -6.73 15.19 -7.15
C VAL A 386 -5.88 16.43 -6.86
N SER A 387 -5.53 17.22 -7.89
CA SER A 387 -4.69 18.41 -7.73
C SER A 387 -5.31 19.53 -6.88
N LYS A 388 -6.62 19.47 -6.60
CA LYS A 388 -7.35 20.47 -5.79
C LYS A 388 -7.19 20.25 -4.28
N PHE A 389 -6.69 19.10 -3.83
CA PHE A 389 -6.46 18.81 -2.42
C PHE A 389 -5.11 19.34 -1.93
N ASP A 390 -5.08 19.84 -0.69
CA ASP A 390 -3.86 20.43 -0.10
C ASP A 390 -2.84 19.38 0.33
N SER A 391 -3.28 18.20 0.80
CA SER A 391 -2.44 17.07 1.19
C SER A 391 -2.95 15.78 0.56
N LEU A 392 -2.08 15.11 -0.19
CA LEU A 392 -2.37 13.82 -0.82
C LEU A 392 -2.54 12.71 0.22
N LEU A 393 -1.70 12.71 1.27
CA LEU A 393 -1.79 11.71 2.33
C LEU A 393 -3.10 11.85 3.12
N LYS A 394 -3.45 13.06 3.55
CA LYS A 394 -4.67 13.33 4.30
C LYS A 394 -5.91 12.91 3.51
N TYR A 395 -5.97 13.28 2.22
CA TYR A 395 -7.04 12.84 1.31
C TYR A 395 -7.17 11.31 1.25
N TYR A 396 -6.05 10.62 1.01
CA TYR A 396 -6.02 9.17 0.90
C TYR A 396 -6.46 8.49 2.20
N GLN A 397 -5.90 8.89 3.32
CA GLN A 397 -6.20 8.31 4.63
C GLN A 397 -7.63 8.59 5.08
N GLU A 398 -8.17 9.76 4.82
CA GLU A 398 -9.56 10.09 5.11
C GLU A 398 -10.51 9.22 4.30
N MET A 399 -10.31 9.06 2.98
CA MET A 399 -11.13 8.17 2.16
C MET A 399 -11.01 6.71 2.61
N LEU A 400 -9.82 6.26 2.97
CA LEU A 400 -9.58 4.93 3.47
C LEU A 400 -10.29 4.67 4.81
N SER A 401 -10.43 5.69 5.66
CA SER A 401 -11.13 5.60 6.95
C SER A 401 -12.60 5.22 6.83
N TYR A 402 -13.23 5.49 5.69
CA TYR A 402 -14.61 5.08 5.38
C TYR A 402 -14.70 3.68 4.78
N ILE A 403 -13.73 3.29 3.94
CA ILE A 403 -13.77 2.05 3.15
C ILE A 403 -13.22 0.86 3.96
N ALA A 404 -12.12 1.06 4.68
CA ALA A 404 -11.40 -0.02 5.33
C ALA A 404 -12.14 -0.71 6.49
N PRO A 405 -12.78 0.03 7.43
CA PRO A 405 -13.31 -0.59 8.64
C PRO A 405 -14.37 -1.67 8.40
N PRO A 406 -15.39 -1.49 7.52
CA PRO A 406 -16.37 -2.53 7.23
C PRO A 406 -15.74 -3.80 6.63
N VAL A 407 -14.75 -3.61 5.74
CA VAL A 407 -14.05 -4.72 5.11
C VAL A 407 -13.24 -5.50 6.16
N VAL A 408 -12.45 -4.79 6.97
CA VAL A 408 -11.65 -5.42 8.04
C VAL A 408 -12.55 -6.17 9.04
N ALA A 409 -13.69 -5.61 9.40
CA ALA A 409 -14.65 -6.27 10.29
C ALA A 409 -15.13 -7.62 9.72
N VAL A 410 -15.49 -7.67 8.43
CA VAL A 410 -15.94 -8.91 7.78
C VAL A 410 -14.82 -9.95 7.71
N PHE A 411 -13.59 -9.54 7.33
CA PHE A 411 -12.46 -10.48 7.29
C PHE A 411 -12.07 -10.98 8.67
N PHE A 412 -11.97 -10.09 9.65
CA PHE A 412 -11.56 -10.45 11.00
C PHE A 412 -12.58 -11.38 11.67
N LEU A 413 -13.84 -10.98 11.71
CA LEU A 413 -14.90 -11.80 12.29
C LEU A 413 -15.11 -13.10 11.49
N GLY A 414 -14.96 -13.04 10.17
CA GLY A 414 -15.11 -14.19 9.28
C GLY A 414 -14.08 -15.29 9.49
N VAL A 415 -12.83 -14.93 9.82
CA VAL A 415 -11.75 -15.91 10.08
C VAL A 415 -11.80 -16.41 11.54
N PHE A 416 -12.11 -15.55 12.52
CA PHE A 416 -12.00 -15.92 13.93
C PHE A 416 -13.31 -16.38 14.58
N TRP A 417 -14.45 -16.20 13.93
CA TRP A 417 -15.74 -16.58 14.51
C TRP A 417 -16.61 -17.38 13.53
N LYS A 418 -16.73 -18.69 13.79
CA LYS A 418 -17.46 -19.64 12.95
C LYS A 418 -18.96 -19.36 12.81
N ARG A 419 -19.58 -18.59 13.76
CA ARG A 419 -21.02 -18.27 13.74
C ARG A 419 -21.37 -17.21 12.71
N ILE A 420 -20.39 -16.40 12.28
CA ILE A 420 -20.60 -15.36 11.26
C ILE A 420 -20.93 -16.03 9.93
N ASN A 421 -22.02 -15.59 9.31
CA ASN A 421 -22.57 -16.15 8.09
C ASN A 421 -22.60 -15.15 6.93
N LYS A 422 -22.96 -15.64 5.74
CA LYS A 422 -23.04 -14.86 4.50
C LYS A 422 -23.99 -13.65 4.58
N HIS A 423 -25.08 -13.75 5.33
CA HIS A 423 -26.03 -12.63 5.49
C HIS A 423 -25.42 -11.52 6.35
N GLY A 424 -24.82 -11.89 7.49
CA GLY A 424 -24.10 -10.93 8.34
C GLY A 424 -22.98 -10.23 7.62
N ALA A 425 -22.13 -10.97 6.88
CA ALA A 425 -21.05 -10.41 6.11
C ALA A 425 -21.54 -9.37 5.07
N PHE A 426 -22.56 -9.71 4.28
CA PHE A 426 -23.10 -8.82 3.26
C PHE A 426 -23.72 -7.56 3.88
N TRP A 427 -24.57 -7.69 4.89
CA TRP A 427 -25.23 -6.54 5.52
C TRP A 427 -24.26 -5.68 6.33
N GLY A 428 -23.18 -6.26 6.88
CA GLY A 428 -22.11 -5.49 7.51
C GLY A 428 -21.34 -4.61 6.54
N LEU A 429 -21.03 -5.14 5.34
CA LEU A 429 -20.41 -4.36 4.25
C LEU A 429 -21.34 -3.24 3.78
N MET A 430 -22.61 -3.57 3.50
CA MET A 430 -23.60 -2.59 3.02
C MET A 430 -23.93 -1.54 4.08
N GLY A 431 -24.07 -1.93 5.36
CA GLY A 431 -24.31 -0.99 6.45
C GLY A 431 -23.15 -0.04 6.67
N GLY A 432 -21.91 -0.55 6.61
CA GLY A 432 -20.72 0.29 6.69
C GLY A 432 -20.61 1.27 5.53
N ALA A 433 -20.88 0.82 4.30
CA ALA A 433 -20.93 1.69 3.12
C ALA A 433 -22.03 2.76 3.25
N PHE A 434 -23.19 2.38 3.71
CA PHE A 434 -24.29 3.32 3.94
C PHE A 434 -23.91 4.38 4.98
N ALA A 435 -23.31 3.99 6.10
CA ALA A 435 -22.84 4.92 7.11
C ALA A 435 -21.78 5.89 6.56
N ALA A 436 -20.85 5.40 5.76
CA ALA A 436 -19.83 6.22 5.09
C ALA A 436 -20.46 7.25 4.13
N VAL A 437 -21.34 6.78 3.23
CA VAL A 437 -22.04 7.65 2.26
C VAL A 437 -22.90 8.68 2.99
N LEU A 438 -23.62 8.28 4.03
CA LEU A 438 -24.44 9.16 4.85
C LEU A 438 -23.59 10.25 5.51
N THR A 439 -22.44 9.89 6.08
CA THR A 439 -21.53 10.87 6.71
C THR A 439 -21.01 11.88 5.68
N ILE A 440 -20.55 11.41 4.54
CA ILE A 440 -20.05 12.29 3.45
C ILE A 440 -21.19 13.19 2.94
N PHE A 441 -22.38 12.63 2.73
CA PHE A 441 -23.56 13.37 2.26
C PHE A 441 -23.96 14.49 3.25
N LEU A 442 -24.07 14.19 4.54
CA LEU A 442 -24.41 15.17 5.58
C LEU A 442 -23.38 16.29 5.65
N ARG A 443 -22.09 15.93 5.55
CA ARG A 443 -21.01 16.93 5.53
C ARG A 443 -21.09 17.84 4.32
N VAL A 444 -21.25 17.29 3.12
CA VAL A 444 -21.25 18.06 1.86
C VAL A 444 -22.54 18.86 1.67
N ALA A 445 -23.71 18.27 1.97
CA ALA A 445 -25.01 18.91 1.73
C ALA A 445 -25.43 19.88 2.84
N PHE A 446 -25.08 19.58 4.09
CA PHE A 446 -25.59 20.31 5.25
C PHE A 446 -24.49 20.87 6.16
N GLY A 447 -23.21 20.61 5.89
CA GLY A 447 -22.11 21.00 6.77
C GLY A 447 -22.09 20.27 8.14
N VAL A 448 -22.85 19.16 8.26
CA VAL A 448 -23.00 18.42 9.51
C VAL A 448 -21.98 17.31 9.59
N GLU A 449 -21.08 17.38 10.58
CA GLU A 449 -20.15 16.29 10.93
C GLU A 449 -20.85 15.29 11.86
N LEU A 450 -21.24 14.12 11.36
CA LEU A 450 -22.02 13.11 12.11
C LEU A 450 -21.33 12.65 13.40
N LEU A 451 -20.01 12.53 13.39
CA LEU A 451 -19.18 12.15 14.54
C LEU A 451 -18.46 13.35 15.19
N GLY A 452 -18.88 14.57 14.85
CA GLY A 452 -18.20 15.77 15.29
C GLY A 452 -16.86 16.02 14.60
N ASP A 453 -16.21 17.12 14.98
CA ASP A 453 -14.88 17.48 14.46
C ASP A 453 -13.77 16.76 15.23
N ILE A 454 -13.75 15.41 15.10
CA ILE A 454 -12.71 14.57 15.66
C ILE A 454 -11.77 14.07 14.55
N HIS A 455 -10.54 13.81 14.93
CA HIS A 455 -9.53 13.29 14.00
C HIS A 455 -10.01 11.99 13.30
N PHE A 456 -9.74 11.84 12.00
CA PHE A 456 -10.25 10.71 11.21
C PHE A 456 -9.84 9.33 11.77
N LEU A 457 -8.65 9.20 12.38
CA LEU A 457 -8.20 7.98 13.05
C LEU A 457 -9.13 7.56 14.21
N LEU A 458 -9.82 8.50 14.83
CA LEU A 458 -10.80 8.21 15.88
C LEU A 458 -12.18 7.88 15.32
N LYS A 459 -12.47 8.24 14.05
CA LYS A 459 -13.69 7.83 13.33
C LYS A 459 -13.63 6.36 12.89
N VAL A 460 -12.44 5.85 12.56
CA VAL A 460 -12.20 4.46 12.10
C VAL A 460 -12.82 3.39 13.01
N PRO A 461 -12.59 3.38 14.35
CA PRO A 461 -13.17 2.37 15.23
C PRO A 461 -14.68 2.44 15.30
N PHE A 462 -15.32 3.60 15.13
CA PHE A 462 -16.78 3.71 15.09
C PHE A 462 -17.35 2.94 13.90
N TYR A 463 -16.81 3.11 12.69
CA TYR A 463 -17.26 2.36 11.52
C TYR A 463 -16.96 0.87 11.64
N PHE A 464 -15.84 0.50 12.26
CA PHE A 464 -15.50 -0.90 12.52
C PHE A 464 -16.49 -1.55 13.49
N VAL A 465 -16.75 -0.91 14.61
CA VAL A 465 -17.71 -1.40 15.63
C VAL A 465 -19.12 -1.43 15.05
N PHE A 466 -19.55 -0.37 14.37
CA PHE A 466 -20.87 -0.29 13.73
C PHE A 466 -21.09 -1.46 12.75
N SER A 467 -20.13 -1.68 11.84
CA SER A 467 -20.21 -2.81 10.90
C SER A 467 -20.14 -4.15 11.63
N SER A 468 -19.31 -4.30 12.67
CA SER A 468 -19.20 -5.52 13.46
C SER A 468 -20.51 -5.86 14.18
N VAL A 469 -21.18 -4.86 14.75
CA VAL A 469 -22.49 -5.03 15.39
C VAL A 469 -23.53 -5.54 14.39
N ILE A 470 -23.59 -4.95 13.19
CA ILE A 470 -24.49 -5.42 12.12
C ILE A 470 -24.15 -6.86 11.73
N ILE A 471 -22.88 -7.19 11.51
CA ILE A 471 -22.43 -8.54 11.16
C ILE A 471 -22.90 -9.54 12.21
N ILE A 472 -22.65 -9.23 13.48
CA ILE A 472 -22.99 -10.12 14.61
C ILE A 472 -24.49 -10.30 14.72
N LEU A 473 -25.26 -9.20 14.79
CA LEU A 473 -26.71 -9.26 14.97
C LEU A 473 -27.37 -10.02 13.81
N VAL A 474 -27.07 -9.64 12.55
CA VAL A 474 -27.66 -10.33 11.40
C VAL A 474 -27.26 -11.81 11.38
N SER A 475 -25.99 -12.14 11.71
CA SER A 475 -25.58 -13.54 11.77
C SER A 475 -26.29 -14.32 12.87
N LEU A 476 -26.58 -13.72 14.03
CA LEU A 476 -27.29 -14.38 15.11
C LEU A 476 -28.78 -14.66 14.79
N PHE A 477 -29.41 -13.73 14.06
CA PHE A 477 -30.82 -13.83 13.66
C PHE A 477 -31.07 -14.61 12.36
N THR A 478 -30.02 -15.04 11.65
CA THR A 478 -30.13 -15.82 10.40
C THR A 478 -29.50 -17.20 10.54
N ALA A 479 -29.83 -18.12 9.65
CA ALA A 479 -29.29 -19.48 9.67
C ALA A 479 -27.76 -19.49 9.53
N PRO A 480 -27.03 -20.33 10.30
CA PRO A 480 -25.58 -20.49 10.15
C PRO A 480 -25.24 -21.06 8.77
N ASP A 481 -24.04 -20.74 8.30
CA ASP A 481 -23.48 -21.39 7.12
C ASP A 481 -23.09 -22.85 7.43
N ASP A 482 -22.98 -23.67 6.39
CA ASP A 482 -22.54 -25.06 6.53
C ASP A 482 -21.12 -25.10 7.12
N GLN A 483 -21.00 -25.70 8.31
CA GLN A 483 -19.75 -25.74 9.08
C GLN A 483 -18.65 -26.57 8.38
N GLU A 484 -19.02 -27.59 7.62
CA GLU A 484 -18.06 -28.40 6.85
C GLU A 484 -17.51 -27.59 5.65
N ALA A 485 -18.37 -26.81 4.99
CA ALA A 485 -17.97 -26.00 3.85
C ALA A 485 -17.00 -24.87 4.23
N ILE A 486 -17.11 -24.34 5.47
CA ILE A 486 -16.30 -23.18 5.91
C ILE A 486 -15.11 -23.55 6.79
N LYS A 487 -14.92 -24.82 7.18
CA LYS A 487 -13.89 -25.24 8.14
C LYS A 487 -12.46 -24.83 7.74
N ASP A 488 -12.16 -24.84 6.45
CA ASP A 488 -10.83 -24.49 5.91
C ASP A 488 -10.55 -22.99 5.90
N PHE A 489 -11.56 -22.17 6.25
CA PHE A 489 -11.46 -20.69 6.30
C PHE A 489 -11.56 -20.14 7.73
N ILE A 490 -11.67 -21.01 8.74
CA ILE A 490 -11.77 -20.64 10.16
C ILE A 490 -10.46 -20.96 10.86
N TRP A 491 -9.92 -19.96 11.55
CA TRP A 491 -8.74 -20.16 12.37
C TRP A 491 -9.08 -20.96 13.62
N THR A 492 -8.27 -21.97 13.91
CA THR A 492 -8.39 -22.79 15.12
C THR A 492 -7.01 -22.98 15.74
N ARG A 493 -6.96 -23.20 17.06
CA ARG A 493 -5.69 -23.46 17.78
C ARG A 493 -4.97 -24.68 17.22
N LYS A 494 -5.68 -25.67 16.71
CA LYS A 494 -5.09 -26.86 16.07
C LYS A 494 -4.15 -26.52 14.91
N ILE A 495 -4.46 -25.48 14.14
CA ILE A 495 -3.61 -25.00 13.03
C ILE A 495 -2.27 -24.50 13.59
N TYR A 496 -2.31 -23.72 14.67
CA TYR A 496 -1.09 -23.22 15.32
C TYR A 496 -0.25 -24.35 15.94
N ASP A 497 -0.91 -25.34 16.55
CA ASP A 497 -0.23 -26.47 17.19
C ASP A 497 0.44 -27.38 16.14
N GLN A 498 -0.24 -27.68 15.02
CA GLN A 498 0.33 -28.41 13.89
C GLN A 498 1.55 -27.71 13.31
N GLU A 499 1.44 -26.41 13.06
CA GLU A 499 2.55 -25.61 12.57
C GLU A 499 3.72 -25.57 13.54
N THR A 500 3.45 -25.58 14.85
CA THR A 500 4.50 -25.64 15.88
C THR A 500 5.26 -26.96 15.79
N LEU A 501 4.57 -28.06 15.48
CA LEU A 501 5.20 -29.37 15.26
C LEU A 501 6.06 -29.37 13.98
N GLU A 502 5.56 -28.77 12.89
CA GLU A 502 6.30 -28.64 11.61
C GLU A 502 7.58 -27.79 11.76
N LEU A 503 7.56 -26.80 12.65
CA LEU A 503 8.71 -25.94 12.93
C LEU A 503 9.70 -26.57 13.92
N LYS A 504 9.38 -27.71 14.52
CA LYS A 504 10.25 -28.41 15.46
C LYS A 504 11.50 -28.90 14.74
N GLY A 505 12.66 -28.47 15.20
CA GLY A 505 13.95 -28.79 14.56
C GLY A 505 14.40 -27.85 13.44
N VAL A 506 13.57 -26.89 13.04
CA VAL A 506 13.98 -25.84 12.10
C VAL A 506 14.93 -24.87 12.81
N PRO A 507 16.14 -24.58 12.26
CA PRO A 507 17.06 -23.61 12.84
C PRO A 507 16.37 -22.25 13.04
N PHE A 508 16.66 -21.57 14.16
CA PHE A 508 16.00 -20.30 14.53
C PHE A 508 16.07 -19.25 13.41
N TYR A 509 17.19 -19.13 12.71
CA TYR A 509 17.36 -18.17 11.60
C TYR A 509 16.52 -18.50 10.34
N LYS A 510 16.00 -19.73 10.23
CA LYS A 510 15.05 -20.13 9.17
C LYS A 510 13.60 -20.08 9.64
N ASN A 511 13.36 -19.96 10.97
CA ASN A 511 12.04 -19.94 11.55
C ASN A 511 11.42 -18.55 11.44
N PHE A 512 10.31 -18.42 10.72
CA PHE A 512 9.63 -17.14 10.54
C PHE A 512 9.12 -16.54 11.87
N ARG A 513 8.78 -17.35 12.88
CA ARG A 513 8.34 -16.87 14.21
C ARG A 513 9.44 -16.12 14.94
N PHE A 514 10.70 -16.53 14.80
CA PHE A 514 11.84 -15.80 15.36
C PHE A 514 11.94 -14.40 14.76
N TRP A 515 11.86 -14.27 13.43
CA TRP A 515 11.92 -12.98 12.75
C TRP A 515 10.69 -12.12 13.04
N SER A 516 9.52 -12.74 13.20
CA SER A 516 8.31 -12.06 13.67
C SER A 516 8.49 -11.43 15.04
N LEU A 517 9.05 -12.22 16.00
CA LEU A 517 9.34 -11.72 17.35
C LEU A 517 10.39 -10.61 17.33
N ALA A 518 11.45 -10.76 16.53
CA ALA A 518 12.50 -9.75 16.38
C ALA A 518 11.92 -8.41 15.88
N LEU A 519 11.03 -8.44 14.88
CA LEU A 519 10.35 -7.24 14.38
C LEU A 519 9.45 -6.62 15.46
N VAL A 520 8.67 -7.41 16.18
CA VAL A 520 7.81 -6.92 17.27
C VAL A 520 8.63 -6.25 18.36
N VAL A 521 9.70 -6.91 18.83
CA VAL A 521 10.60 -6.34 19.85
C VAL A 521 11.23 -5.04 19.34
N PHE A 522 11.66 -5.01 18.09
CA PHE A 522 12.21 -3.79 17.49
C PHE A 522 11.20 -2.65 17.45
N CYS A 523 9.94 -2.90 17.07
CA CYS A 523 8.89 -1.87 17.08
C CYS A 523 8.66 -1.30 18.48
N PHE A 524 8.62 -2.13 19.51
CA PHE A 524 8.48 -1.67 20.90
C PHE A 524 9.69 -0.90 21.39
N LEU A 525 10.92 -1.28 20.99
CA LEU A 525 12.14 -0.53 21.29
C LEU A 525 12.10 0.88 20.69
N VAL A 526 11.70 0.99 19.40
CA VAL A 526 11.57 2.29 18.74
C VAL A 526 10.50 3.16 19.43
N LEU A 527 9.35 2.57 19.77
CA LEU A 527 8.29 3.28 20.48
C LEU A 527 8.77 3.78 21.86
N PHE A 528 9.55 2.99 22.57
CA PHE A 528 10.11 3.34 23.87
C PHE A 528 11.18 4.45 23.79
N LEU A 529 11.99 4.44 22.74
CA LEU A 529 13.06 5.44 22.54
C LEU A 529 12.52 6.83 22.18
N TYR A 530 11.37 6.89 21.53
CA TYR A 530 10.76 8.13 21.00
C TYR A 530 9.37 8.42 21.60
N GLN A 531 9.10 8.03 22.83
CA GLN A 531 7.86 8.29 23.55
C GLN A 531 7.67 9.74 23.98
#